data_f218ab71aacb533318bcf8dc9bcf4244
#
_entry.id   f218ab71aacb533318bcf8dc9bcf4244
#
_cell.length_a   1.000
_cell.length_b   1.000
_cell.length_c   1.000
_cell.angle_alpha   90.00
_cell.angle_beta   90.00
_cell.angle_gamma   90.00
#
_symmetry.space_group_name_H-M   'P 1'
#
loop_
_entity.id
_entity.type
_entity.pdbx_description
1 polymer ?
#
loop_
_entity_poly.entity_id
_entity_poly.type
_entity_poly.pdbx_seq_one_letter_code
_entity_poly.pdbx_strand_id
1 'polypeptide(L)'
;EKIDDLNAEIINTMTSIGMKEDEIAAKETELADKQIQIDQTQEEYNIAKAQEEQQHDDMVSRMRMMYENDSSENYVNLLLQGGGLSGMLNRMDFVESVYEYDRQKLQEYEETKEQVLALWNQLEEEKTQLQVDKDQLEADKADLENQKSELDVMLAKKKQESANYDAEIKKAKQEASVAKALLQQEQKQLKQLQAKAQQG
;
A
#
# COMPACT_ATOMS: atom_id res chain seq x y z
N GLU A 1 37.59 8.95 18.63
CA GLU A 1 37.33 7.57 18.11
C GLU A 1 35.93 7.07 18.52
N LYS A 2 35.58 6.89 19.81
CA LYS A 2 34.24 6.44 20.23
C LYS A 2 33.11 7.40 19.90
N ILE A 3 33.33 8.72 19.99
CA ILE A 3 32.33 9.74 19.63
C ILE A 3 32.18 9.79 18.10
N ASP A 4 33.25 9.62 17.35
CA ASP A 4 33.23 9.63 15.90
C ASP A 4 32.48 8.41 15.35
N ASP A 5 32.72 7.22 15.93
CA ASP A 5 32.00 5.99 15.61
C ASP A 5 30.49 6.13 15.89
N LEU A 6 30.13 6.69 17.04
CA LEU A 6 28.72 6.95 17.40
C LEU A 6 28.08 8.02 16.49
N ASN A 7 28.83 9.03 16.06
CA ASN A 7 28.34 9.99 15.08
C ASN A 7 28.05 9.34 13.72
N ALA A 8 28.93 8.45 13.25
CA ALA A 8 28.72 7.72 12.01
C ALA A 8 27.48 6.83 12.09
N GLU A 9 27.28 6.14 13.20
CA GLU A 9 26.10 5.30 13.43
C GLU A 9 24.81 6.13 13.47
N ILE A 10 24.80 7.27 14.16
CA ILE A 10 23.66 8.20 14.19
C ILE A 10 23.33 8.70 12.78
N ILE A 11 24.33 9.11 11.99
CA ILE A 11 24.11 9.61 10.63
C ILE A 11 23.54 8.50 9.74
N ASN A 12 24.05 7.28 9.84
CA ASN A 12 23.54 6.14 9.08
C ASN A 12 22.09 5.81 9.47
N THR A 13 21.78 5.80 10.75
CA THR A 13 20.42 5.56 11.24
C THR A 13 19.46 6.66 10.80
N MET A 14 19.85 7.94 10.88
CA MET A 14 19.03 9.05 10.37
C MET A 14 18.78 8.94 8.87
N THR A 15 19.78 8.52 8.10
CA THR A 15 19.63 8.31 6.65
C THR A 15 18.66 7.17 6.37
N SER A 16 18.79 6.06 7.11
CA SER A 16 17.88 4.91 7.00
C SER A 16 16.43 5.29 7.34
N ILE A 17 16.25 6.06 8.41
CA ILE A 17 14.93 6.60 8.81
C ILE A 17 14.33 7.45 7.68
N GLY A 18 15.10 8.38 7.10
CA GLY A 18 14.63 9.23 6.01
C GLY A 18 14.21 8.42 4.78
N MET A 19 15.00 7.41 4.39
CA MET A 19 14.64 6.53 3.28
C MET A 19 13.35 5.73 3.57
N LYS A 20 13.19 5.21 4.79
CA LYS A 20 11.96 4.50 5.17
C LYS A 20 10.73 5.42 5.23
N GLU A 21 10.87 6.65 5.67
CA GLU A 21 9.78 7.64 5.64
C GLU A 21 9.32 7.90 4.20
N ASP A 22 10.26 8.04 3.25
CA ASP A 22 9.94 8.22 1.85
C ASP A 22 9.27 6.97 1.25
N GLU A 23 9.75 5.76 1.59
CA GLU A 23 9.14 4.49 1.17
C GLU A 23 7.72 4.32 1.71
N ILE A 24 7.49 4.65 2.97
CA ILE A 24 6.16 4.61 3.60
C ILE A 24 5.21 5.59 2.90
N ALA A 25 5.65 6.82 2.64
CA ALA A 25 4.84 7.82 1.93
C ALA A 25 4.48 7.37 0.50
N ALA A 26 5.42 6.74 -0.21
CA ALA A 26 5.16 6.17 -1.53
C ALA A 26 4.14 5.02 -1.46
N LYS A 27 4.26 4.10 -0.50
CA LYS A 27 3.30 3.01 -0.28
C LYS A 27 1.91 3.51 0.10
N GLU A 28 1.81 4.54 0.94
CA GLU A 28 0.52 5.17 1.28
C GLU A 28 -0.19 5.72 0.04
N THR A 29 0.57 6.34 -0.87
CA THR A 29 0.04 6.83 -2.14
C THR A 29 -0.42 5.67 -3.03
N GLU A 30 0.40 4.61 -3.16
CA GLU A 30 0.05 3.41 -3.93
C GLU A 30 -1.22 2.73 -3.39
N LEU A 31 -1.37 2.63 -2.06
CA LEU A 31 -2.57 2.07 -1.43
C LEU A 31 -3.82 2.92 -1.71
N ALA A 32 -3.68 4.24 -1.73
CA ALA A 32 -4.78 5.13 -2.10
C ALA A 32 -5.20 4.93 -3.56
N ASP A 33 -4.24 4.80 -4.49
CA ASP A 33 -4.52 4.52 -5.89
C ASP A 33 -5.16 3.16 -6.09
N LYS A 34 -4.69 2.11 -5.39
CA LYS A 34 -5.30 0.78 -5.41
C LYS A 34 -6.74 0.82 -4.88
N GLN A 35 -7.01 1.58 -3.83
CA GLN A 35 -8.38 1.73 -3.32
C GLN A 35 -9.31 2.35 -4.37
N ILE A 36 -8.84 3.36 -5.11
CA ILE A 36 -9.61 3.98 -6.21
C ILE A 36 -9.89 2.95 -7.31
N GLN A 37 -8.91 2.11 -7.68
CA GLN A 37 -9.08 1.04 -8.67
C GLN A 37 -10.13 0.02 -8.20
N ILE A 38 -10.07 -0.41 -6.95
CA ILE A 38 -11.06 -1.32 -6.35
C ILE A 38 -12.47 -0.71 -6.40
N ASP A 39 -12.60 0.57 -6.09
CA ASP A 39 -13.90 1.26 -6.12
C ASP A 39 -14.45 1.33 -7.57
N GLN A 40 -13.58 1.50 -8.57
CA GLN A 40 -13.95 1.44 -9.99
C GLN A 40 -14.37 0.02 -10.41
N THR A 41 -13.58 -1.00 -10.08
CA THR A 41 -13.93 -2.41 -10.35
C THR A 41 -15.24 -2.79 -9.67
N GLN A 42 -15.50 -2.30 -8.45
CA GLN A 42 -16.76 -2.53 -7.75
C GLN A 42 -17.95 -1.90 -8.47
N GLU A 43 -17.78 -0.70 -9.03
CA GLU A 43 -18.85 -0.04 -9.82
C GLU A 43 -19.11 -0.80 -11.12
N GLU A 44 -18.07 -1.22 -11.83
CA GLU A 44 -18.19 -2.05 -13.04
C GLU A 44 -18.91 -3.37 -12.74
N TYR A 45 -18.56 -4.03 -11.63
CA TYR A 45 -19.25 -5.22 -11.16
C TYR A 45 -20.74 -4.96 -10.90
N ASN A 46 -21.06 -3.86 -10.20
CA ASN A 46 -22.45 -3.52 -9.88
C ASN A 46 -23.29 -3.26 -11.14
N ILE A 47 -22.71 -2.58 -12.13
CA ILE A 47 -23.36 -2.32 -13.42
C ILE A 47 -23.58 -3.63 -14.19
N ALA A 48 -22.54 -4.47 -14.30
CA ALA A 48 -22.63 -5.75 -14.99
C ALA A 48 -23.62 -6.69 -14.30
N LYS A 49 -23.67 -6.69 -12.97
CA LYS A 49 -24.60 -7.48 -12.18
C LYS A 49 -26.05 -7.04 -12.38
N ALA A 50 -26.32 -5.75 -12.38
CA ALA A 50 -27.65 -5.22 -12.65
C ALA A 50 -28.11 -5.56 -14.08
N GLN A 51 -27.20 -5.51 -15.06
CA GLN A 51 -27.48 -5.93 -16.43
C GLN A 51 -27.78 -7.42 -16.53
N GLU A 52 -27.01 -8.26 -15.85
CA GLU A 52 -27.23 -9.72 -15.79
C GLU A 52 -28.61 -10.03 -15.20
N GLU A 53 -28.99 -9.38 -14.10
CA GLU A 53 -30.31 -9.56 -13.46
C GLU A 53 -31.46 -9.15 -14.40
N GLN A 54 -31.33 -8.03 -15.10
CA GLN A 54 -32.32 -7.59 -16.07
C GLN A 54 -32.45 -8.59 -17.24
N GLN A 55 -31.33 -9.04 -17.80
CA GLN A 55 -31.31 -10.01 -18.89
C GLN A 55 -31.90 -11.36 -18.44
N HIS A 56 -31.65 -11.79 -17.21
CA HIS A 56 -32.26 -12.95 -16.60
C HIS A 56 -33.78 -12.83 -16.54
N ASP A 57 -34.31 -11.75 -16.02
CA ASP A 57 -35.75 -11.51 -15.87
C ASP A 57 -36.45 -11.44 -17.24
N ASP A 58 -35.82 -10.78 -18.20
CA ASP A 58 -36.32 -10.71 -19.59
C ASP A 58 -36.38 -12.11 -20.20
N MET A 59 -35.35 -12.94 -20.00
CA MET A 59 -35.30 -14.32 -20.51
C MET A 59 -36.36 -15.19 -19.83
N VAL A 60 -36.52 -15.12 -18.51
CA VAL A 60 -37.56 -15.85 -17.78
C VAL A 60 -38.95 -15.47 -18.29
N SER A 61 -39.21 -14.18 -18.52
CA SER A 61 -40.46 -13.69 -19.06
C SER A 61 -40.74 -14.21 -20.47
N ARG A 62 -39.72 -14.26 -21.32
CA ARG A 62 -39.81 -14.83 -22.67
C ARG A 62 -40.07 -16.36 -22.65
N MET A 63 -39.34 -17.10 -21.81
CA MET A 63 -39.58 -18.54 -21.65
C MET A 63 -41.00 -18.83 -21.17
N ARG A 64 -41.53 -18.02 -20.24
CA ARG A 64 -42.90 -18.14 -19.78
C ARG A 64 -43.89 -17.86 -20.89
N MET A 65 -43.70 -16.79 -21.67
CA MET A 65 -44.53 -16.53 -22.85
C MET A 65 -44.48 -17.67 -23.88
N MET A 66 -43.30 -18.22 -24.13
CA MET A 66 -43.17 -19.37 -25.07
C MET A 66 -43.89 -20.58 -24.51
N TYR A 67 -43.74 -20.90 -23.22
CA TYR A 67 -44.43 -22.06 -22.60
C TYR A 67 -45.95 -21.90 -22.55
N GLU A 68 -46.44 -20.69 -22.20
CA GLU A 68 -47.90 -20.41 -22.16
C GLU A 68 -48.52 -20.40 -23.54
N ASN A 69 -47.76 -20.08 -24.59
CA ASN A 69 -48.24 -20.06 -25.98
C ASN A 69 -47.82 -21.31 -26.77
N ASP A 70 -47.04 -22.25 -26.16
CA ASP A 70 -46.58 -23.50 -26.81
C ASP A 70 -47.66 -24.59 -26.81
N SER A 71 -48.83 -24.25 -27.34
CA SER A 71 -49.59 -25.25 -28.00
C SER A 71 -49.11 -25.27 -29.47
N SER A 72 -48.46 -26.37 -29.86
CA SER A 72 -48.03 -26.62 -31.24
C SER A 72 -49.18 -26.36 -32.25
N GLU A 73 -50.41 -26.45 -31.79
CA GLU A 73 -51.59 -26.02 -32.51
C GLU A 73 -51.65 -24.52 -32.83
N ASN A 74 -51.11 -23.63 -31.96
CA ASN A 74 -51.12 -22.20 -32.19
C ASN A 74 -50.13 -21.77 -33.28
N TYR A 75 -48.94 -22.38 -33.36
CA TYR A 75 -47.99 -22.09 -34.43
C TYR A 75 -48.46 -22.65 -35.77
N VAL A 76 -49.02 -23.87 -35.81
CA VAL A 76 -49.60 -24.43 -37.00
C VAL A 76 -50.84 -23.64 -37.45
N ASN A 77 -51.69 -23.23 -36.51
CA ASN A 77 -52.85 -22.39 -36.82
C ASN A 77 -52.42 -20.98 -37.28
N LEU A 78 -51.37 -20.37 -36.68
CA LEU A 78 -50.82 -19.11 -37.15
C LEU A 78 -50.25 -19.22 -38.57
N LEU A 79 -49.59 -20.33 -38.90
CA LEU A 79 -49.07 -20.58 -40.24
C LEU A 79 -50.19 -20.87 -41.27
N LEU A 80 -51.33 -21.45 -40.85
CA LEU A 80 -52.45 -21.81 -41.68
C LEU A 80 -53.53 -20.72 -41.79
N GLN A 81 -53.57 -19.72 -40.93
CA GLN A 81 -54.55 -18.65 -40.93
C GLN A 81 -54.33 -17.66 -42.10
N GLY A 82 -54.98 -17.91 -43.18
CA GLY A 82 -55.35 -16.96 -44.26
C GLY A 82 -54.22 -16.10 -44.89
N GLY A 83 -53.91 -16.35 -46.14
CA GLY A 83 -53.04 -15.49 -46.93
C GLY A 83 -52.25 -16.17 -48.04
N GLY A 84 -52.54 -17.42 -48.33
CA GLY A 84 -51.87 -18.15 -49.40
C GLY A 84 -50.36 -18.46 -49.08
N LEU A 85 -49.65 -19.03 -50.04
CA LEU A 85 -48.24 -19.41 -49.88
C LEU A 85 -47.31 -18.27 -49.49
N SER A 86 -47.55 -17.07 -49.98
CA SER A 86 -46.73 -15.84 -49.65
C SER A 86 -46.91 -15.40 -48.21
N GLY A 87 -48.12 -15.47 -47.65
CA GLY A 87 -48.39 -15.16 -46.25
C GLY A 87 -47.74 -16.20 -45.29
N MET A 88 -47.69 -17.47 -45.71
CA MET A 88 -47.04 -18.53 -44.97
C MET A 88 -45.51 -18.33 -44.90
N LEU A 89 -44.87 -17.97 -46.02
CA LEU A 89 -43.45 -17.71 -46.11
C LEU A 89 -43.05 -16.54 -45.19
N ASN A 90 -43.76 -15.42 -45.25
CA ASN A 90 -43.50 -14.26 -44.38
C ASN A 90 -43.62 -14.57 -42.87
N ARG A 91 -44.47 -15.53 -42.50
CA ARG A 91 -44.63 -15.97 -41.11
C ARG A 91 -43.53 -16.95 -40.71
N MET A 92 -43.05 -17.80 -41.62
CA MET A 92 -41.84 -18.62 -41.37
C MET A 92 -40.62 -17.74 -41.13
N ASP A 93 -40.39 -16.70 -41.96
CA ASP A 93 -39.31 -15.76 -41.80
C ASP A 93 -39.41 -15.00 -40.45
N PHE A 94 -40.65 -14.65 -40.03
CA PHE A 94 -40.88 -14.05 -38.73
C PHE A 94 -40.54 -15.00 -37.56
N VAL A 95 -40.98 -16.24 -37.61
CA VAL A 95 -40.66 -17.24 -36.60
C VAL A 95 -39.15 -17.50 -36.54
N GLU A 96 -38.48 -17.60 -37.67
CA GLU A 96 -37.02 -17.75 -37.75
C GLU A 96 -36.31 -16.54 -37.12
N SER A 97 -36.74 -15.31 -37.42
CA SER A 97 -36.20 -14.10 -36.83
C SER A 97 -36.35 -14.04 -35.29
N VAL A 98 -37.48 -14.57 -34.77
CA VAL A 98 -37.70 -14.68 -33.31
C VAL A 98 -36.71 -15.66 -32.67
N TYR A 99 -36.49 -16.82 -33.28
CA TYR A 99 -35.53 -17.83 -32.80
C TYR A 99 -34.09 -17.28 -32.85
N GLU A 100 -33.72 -16.59 -33.91
CA GLU A 100 -32.39 -15.96 -34.01
C GLU A 100 -32.20 -14.88 -32.92
N TYR A 101 -33.21 -14.05 -32.72
CA TYR A 101 -33.17 -13.04 -31.64
C TYR A 101 -33.04 -13.67 -30.25
N ASP A 102 -33.79 -14.76 -29.98
CA ASP A 102 -33.72 -15.47 -28.71
C ASP A 102 -32.35 -16.11 -28.48
N ARG A 103 -31.76 -16.68 -29.52
CA ARG A 103 -30.41 -17.25 -29.46
C ARG A 103 -29.38 -16.18 -29.20
N GLN A 104 -29.48 -15.03 -29.86
CA GLN A 104 -28.60 -13.88 -29.61
C GLN A 104 -28.73 -13.38 -28.17
N LYS A 105 -29.96 -13.26 -27.67
CA LYS A 105 -30.18 -12.80 -26.26
C LYS A 105 -29.67 -13.80 -25.24
N LEU A 106 -29.74 -15.08 -25.49
CA LEU A 106 -29.13 -16.11 -24.64
C LEU A 106 -27.60 -15.97 -24.62
N GLN A 107 -26.99 -15.78 -25.78
CA GLN A 107 -25.56 -15.59 -25.89
C GLN A 107 -25.12 -14.31 -25.14
N GLU A 108 -25.81 -13.19 -25.33
CA GLU A 108 -25.54 -11.94 -24.61
C GLU A 108 -25.62 -12.13 -23.08
N TYR A 109 -26.59 -12.90 -22.60
CA TYR A 109 -26.73 -13.23 -21.18
C TYR A 109 -25.56 -14.08 -20.67
N GLU A 110 -25.15 -15.12 -21.42
CA GLU A 110 -24.02 -15.97 -21.07
C GLU A 110 -22.72 -15.12 -20.97
N GLU A 111 -22.48 -14.27 -21.97
CA GLU A 111 -21.32 -13.35 -21.98
C GLU A 111 -21.34 -12.39 -20.78
N THR A 112 -22.49 -11.80 -20.46
CA THR A 112 -22.64 -10.90 -19.28
C THR A 112 -22.39 -11.65 -17.98
N LYS A 113 -22.89 -12.90 -17.87
CA LYS A 113 -22.66 -13.74 -16.70
C LYS A 113 -21.18 -14.10 -16.50
N GLU A 114 -20.47 -14.40 -17.59
CA GLU A 114 -19.04 -14.64 -17.54
C GLU A 114 -18.28 -13.38 -17.12
N GLN A 115 -18.69 -12.21 -17.63
CA GLN A 115 -18.11 -10.92 -17.23
C GLN A 115 -18.33 -10.62 -15.75
N VAL A 116 -19.53 -10.84 -15.22
CA VAL A 116 -19.84 -10.68 -13.79
C VAL A 116 -18.95 -11.58 -12.93
N LEU A 117 -18.75 -12.83 -13.33
CA LEU A 117 -17.90 -13.77 -12.62
C LEU A 117 -16.42 -13.33 -12.64
N ALA A 118 -15.94 -12.87 -13.80
CA ALA A 118 -14.57 -12.37 -13.95
C ALA A 118 -14.32 -11.13 -13.06
N LEU A 119 -15.23 -10.15 -13.09
CA LEU A 119 -15.15 -8.95 -12.25
C LEU A 119 -15.22 -9.28 -10.77
N TRP A 120 -16.07 -10.22 -10.37
CA TRP A 120 -16.15 -10.67 -8.99
C TRP A 120 -14.84 -11.29 -8.50
N ASN A 121 -14.24 -12.18 -9.30
CA ASN A 121 -12.95 -12.80 -8.96
C ASN A 121 -11.83 -11.76 -8.89
N GLN A 122 -11.77 -10.83 -9.84
CA GLN A 122 -10.81 -9.73 -9.84
C GLN A 122 -10.94 -8.87 -8.58
N LEU A 123 -12.17 -8.50 -8.22
CA LEU A 123 -12.45 -7.67 -7.04
C LEU A 123 -12.02 -8.34 -5.73
N GLU A 124 -12.25 -9.66 -5.60
CA GLU A 124 -11.82 -10.43 -4.43
C GLU A 124 -10.29 -10.52 -4.34
N GLU A 125 -9.60 -10.71 -5.48
CA GLU A 125 -8.14 -10.72 -5.54
C GLU A 125 -7.56 -9.34 -5.18
N GLU A 126 -8.08 -8.26 -5.78
CA GLU A 126 -7.66 -6.88 -5.50
C GLU A 126 -7.84 -6.51 -4.02
N LYS A 127 -8.99 -6.86 -3.41
CA LYS A 127 -9.25 -6.62 -1.99
C LYS A 127 -8.31 -7.40 -1.08
N THR A 128 -8.03 -8.65 -1.43
CA THR A 128 -7.10 -9.50 -0.68
C THR A 128 -5.69 -8.93 -0.73
N GLN A 129 -5.23 -8.52 -1.93
CA GLN A 129 -3.92 -7.91 -2.09
C GLN A 129 -3.81 -6.58 -1.35
N LEU A 130 -4.84 -5.73 -1.42
CA LEU A 130 -4.86 -4.48 -0.68
C LEU A 130 -4.74 -4.70 0.84
N GLN A 131 -5.37 -5.74 1.38
CA GLN A 131 -5.24 -6.06 2.81
C GLN A 131 -3.81 -6.48 3.17
N VAL A 132 -3.18 -7.33 2.36
CA VAL A 132 -1.77 -7.72 2.55
C VAL A 132 -0.84 -6.51 2.51
N ASP A 133 -1.04 -5.61 1.56
CA ASP A 133 -0.24 -4.40 1.42
C ASP A 133 -0.43 -3.43 2.62
N LYS A 134 -1.65 -3.33 3.16
CA LYS A 134 -1.93 -2.58 4.39
C LYS A 134 -1.22 -3.17 5.60
N ASP A 135 -1.28 -4.48 5.78
CA ASP A 135 -0.61 -5.17 6.89
C ASP A 135 0.91 -4.98 6.80
N GLN A 136 1.48 -5.01 5.59
CA GLN A 136 2.90 -4.72 5.37
C GLN A 136 3.25 -3.26 5.71
N LEU A 137 2.41 -2.31 5.33
CA LEU A 137 2.62 -0.89 5.67
C LEU A 137 2.60 -0.65 7.19
N GLU A 138 1.71 -1.31 7.90
CA GLU A 138 1.65 -1.26 9.37
C GLU A 138 2.94 -1.81 10.00
N ALA A 139 3.47 -2.93 9.48
CA ALA A 139 4.74 -3.49 9.92
C ALA A 139 5.92 -2.54 9.64
N ASP A 140 5.96 -1.90 8.47
CA ASP A 140 6.99 -0.93 8.11
C ASP A 140 6.95 0.31 9.01
N LYS A 141 5.75 0.80 9.37
CA LYS A 141 5.57 1.90 10.34
C LYS A 141 6.06 1.53 11.73
N ALA A 142 5.76 0.31 12.19
CA ALA A 142 6.23 -0.18 13.49
C ALA A 142 7.76 -0.29 13.53
N ASP A 143 8.39 -0.75 12.46
CA ASP A 143 9.85 -0.82 12.36
C ASP A 143 10.49 0.57 12.31
N LEU A 144 9.87 1.53 11.61
CA LEU A 144 10.30 2.93 11.61
C LEU A 144 10.27 3.54 13.03
N GLU A 145 9.23 3.28 13.80
CA GLU A 145 9.11 3.77 15.18
C GLU A 145 10.20 3.17 16.09
N ASN A 146 10.51 1.88 15.90
CA ASN A 146 11.63 1.23 16.59
C ASN A 146 12.97 1.91 16.25
N GLN A 147 13.24 2.18 14.98
CA GLN A 147 14.47 2.85 14.55
C GLN A 147 14.57 4.28 15.12
N LYS A 148 13.45 5.03 15.19
CA LYS A 148 13.41 6.33 15.84
C LYS A 148 13.72 6.24 17.32
N SER A 149 13.19 5.25 18.02
CA SER A 149 13.48 4.99 19.43
C SER A 149 14.96 4.65 19.67
N GLU A 150 15.55 3.82 18.81
CA GLU A 150 16.98 3.52 18.86
C GLU A 150 17.85 4.76 18.64
N LEU A 151 17.47 5.62 17.68
CA LEU A 151 18.14 6.89 17.43
C LEU A 151 18.11 7.79 18.66
N ASP A 152 16.99 7.91 19.35
CA ASP A 152 16.86 8.70 20.58
C ASP A 152 17.81 8.19 21.68
N VAL A 153 17.94 6.86 21.82
CA VAL A 153 18.89 6.24 22.76
C VAL A 153 20.34 6.58 22.38
N MET A 154 20.69 6.50 21.10
CA MET A 154 22.02 6.86 20.61
C MET A 154 22.35 8.34 20.86
N LEU A 155 21.38 9.24 20.61
CA LEU A 155 21.53 10.68 20.88
C LEU A 155 21.72 10.98 22.37
N ALA A 156 20.97 10.30 23.24
CA ALA A 156 21.13 10.43 24.69
C ALA A 156 22.50 9.94 25.15
N LYS A 157 22.97 8.80 24.64
CA LYS A 157 24.31 8.25 24.92
C LYS A 157 25.42 9.20 24.46
N LYS A 158 25.31 9.76 23.24
CA LYS A 158 26.26 10.77 22.74
C LYS A 158 26.33 11.99 23.63
N LYS A 159 25.20 12.51 24.10
CA LYS A 159 25.12 13.65 25.00
C LYS A 159 25.81 13.36 26.33
N GLN A 160 25.63 12.17 26.89
CA GLN A 160 26.27 11.74 28.14
C GLN A 160 27.77 11.58 27.95
N GLU A 161 28.25 10.95 26.90
CA GLU A 161 29.68 10.78 26.60
C GLU A 161 30.36 12.15 26.40
N SER A 162 29.74 13.07 25.64
CA SER A 162 30.26 14.42 25.46
C SER A 162 30.40 15.17 26.80
N ALA A 163 29.43 15.09 27.70
CA ALA A 163 29.50 15.70 29.02
C ALA A 163 30.62 15.09 29.88
N ASN A 164 30.85 13.78 29.79
CA ASN A 164 31.94 13.11 30.49
C ASN A 164 33.31 13.60 29.99
N TYR A 165 33.50 13.70 28.66
CA TYR A 165 34.74 14.24 28.09
C TYR A 165 34.99 15.67 28.48
N ASP A 166 33.98 16.53 28.51
CA ASP A 166 34.13 17.93 28.99
C ASP A 166 34.56 17.98 30.46
N ALA A 167 34.02 17.10 31.32
CA ALA A 167 34.42 17.00 32.71
C ALA A 167 35.88 16.52 32.85
N GLU A 168 36.28 15.51 32.08
CA GLU A 168 37.67 15.02 32.07
C GLU A 168 38.67 16.09 31.59
N ILE A 169 38.34 16.81 30.51
CA ILE A 169 39.13 17.93 30.00
C ILE A 169 39.27 19.01 31.06
N LYS A 170 38.21 19.35 31.77
CA LYS A 170 38.23 20.32 32.84
C LYS A 170 39.13 19.89 34.00
N LYS A 171 39.05 18.61 34.39
CA LYS A 171 39.91 18.02 35.42
C LYS A 171 41.37 18.01 34.98
N ALA A 172 41.69 17.59 33.78
CA ALA A 172 43.05 17.60 33.24
C ALA A 172 43.65 19.03 33.19
N LYS A 173 42.87 20.01 32.79
CA LYS A 173 43.29 21.44 32.82
C LYS A 173 43.58 21.93 34.23
N GLN A 174 42.80 21.52 35.24
CA GLN A 174 43.05 21.84 36.63
C GLN A 174 44.34 21.19 37.14
N GLU A 175 44.51 19.90 36.87
CA GLU A 175 45.75 19.18 37.24
C GLU A 175 46.99 19.77 36.57
N ALA A 176 46.92 20.12 35.28
CA ALA A 176 48.00 20.79 34.58
C ALA A 176 48.33 22.19 35.18
N SER A 177 47.32 22.92 35.63
CA SER A 177 47.52 24.23 36.28
C SER A 177 48.20 24.10 37.64
N VAL A 178 47.83 23.08 38.43
CA VAL A 178 48.48 22.79 39.73
C VAL A 178 49.93 22.35 39.52
N ALA A 179 50.20 21.45 38.57
CA ALA A 179 51.54 21.00 38.24
C ALA A 179 52.45 22.18 37.80
N LYS A 180 51.91 23.09 36.99
CA LYS A 180 52.61 24.31 36.56
C LYS A 180 52.95 25.23 37.75
N ALA A 181 52.03 25.39 38.71
CA ALA A 181 52.28 26.20 39.92
C ALA A 181 53.34 25.55 40.79
N LEU A 182 53.34 24.23 40.99
CA LEU A 182 54.39 23.50 41.73
C LEU A 182 55.74 23.64 41.06
N LEU A 183 55.86 23.48 39.78
CA LEU A 183 57.09 23.67 39.00
C LEU A 183 57.65 25.11 39.18
N GLN A 184 56.80 26.11 39.15
CA GLN A 184 57.22 27.49 39.40
C GLN A 184 57.73 27.67 40.80
N GLN A 185 57.11 27.03 41.79
CA GLN A 185 57.53 27.10 43.18
C GLN A 185 58.88 26.38 43.34
N GLU A 186 59.07 25.23 42.80
CA GLU A 186 60.39 24.55 42.85
C GLU A 186 61.48 25.29 42.13
N GLN A 187 61.22 25.92 41.00
CA GLN A 187 62.18 26.78 40.32
C GLN A 187 62.56 27.98 41.13
N LYS A 188 61.63 28.62 41.89
CA LYS A 188 61.91 29.69 42.78
C LYS A 188 62.80 29.25 43.96
N GLN A 189 62.48 28.09 44.55
CA GLN A 189 63.31 27.49 45.64
C GLN A 189 64.72 27.13 45.15
N LEU A 190 64.85 26.58 43.97
CA LEU A 190 66.13 26.23 43.36
C LEU A 190 67.00 27.52 43.15
N LYS A 191 66.37 28.55 42.59
CA LYS A 191 67.07 29.89 42.45
C LYS A 191 67.49 30.48 43.78
N GLN A 192 66.70 30.37 44.85
CA GLN A 192 67.07 30.82 46.17
C GLN A 192 68.21 30.03 46.79
N LEU A 193 68.21 28.70 46.59
CA LEU A 193 69.30 27.81 47.05
C LEU A 193 70.61 28.13 46.30
N GLN A 194 70.56 28.31 44.99
CA GLN A 194 71.68 28.67 44.13
C GLN A 194 72.28 30.04 44.56
N ALA A 195 71.43 31.02 44.86
CA ALA A 195 71.87 32.35 45.36
C ALA A 195 72.56 32.26 46.72
N LYS A 196 72.04 31.43 47.64
CA LYS A 196 72.70 31.20 48.96
C LYS A 196 74.03 30.47 48.84
N ALA A 197 74.16 29.53 47.88
CA ALA A 197 75.40 28.79 47.64
C ALA A 197 76.50 29.65 46.99
N GLN A 198 76.19 30.78 46.39
CA GLN A 198 77.12 31.73 45.78
C GLN A 198 77.60 32.84 46.79
N GLN A 199 76.95 32.92 47.95
CA GLN A 199 77.28 33.93 48.99
C GLN A 199 78.05 33.36 50.19
N GLY A 200 78.35 32.08 50.22
CA GLY A 200 79.19 31.37 51.21
C GLY A 200 80.48 30.83 50.60
#